data_91c922a45180dad5caf88d5a9d4adf25
#
_entry.id   91c922a45180dad5caf88d5a9d4adf25
#
_cell.length_a   1.000
_cell.length_b   1.000
_cell.length_c   1.000
_cell.angle_alpha   90.00
_cell.angle_beta   90.00
_cell.angle_gamma   90.00
#
_symmetry.space_group_name_H-M   'P 1'
#
loop_
_entity.id
_entity.type
_entity.pdbx_description
1 polymer ?
#
loop_
_entity_poly.entity_id
_entity_poly.type
_entity_poly.pdbx_seq_one_letter_code
_entity_poly.pdbx_strand_id
1 'polypeptide(L)'
;MPRTSEDSLLTFIAASLTLVVCFTASSAPIPLMSVYQSTLGLAPDEIANSLVAYYAGCILTLVLFARMSNYFGRKPVVLFTLAMGILGCALFVVIDSVGILYFARFFQGLGCGLASSAAMAWVVDTAPSKQRWLGTTLTAAAPPLGLCMGTLLTGVFVDLGWFDASELFIFFIGLMSVVFALCAMSKETVPFGMESFRQVLIPKLTVPSRLRRLFIVGAAAYIGAWGIGSFFQGFSATMSSIAFGTSSTFLAAMTYLILMIPNTTTGLIIGRFNAARVLRVVVTILLVASALIFYSLNQSWATGFLLVVALLGVANGGCCTAGLKIVIQDTTLEERAGTIGAIYLSAYVGSGIPNLVIGQLGKTTSMDTLGIGYTFWSFLAFAIVHGMLFWIRQTASDTEKKAVL
;
A
#
# COMPACT_ATOMS: atom_id res chain seq x y z
N MET A 1 37.31 6.80 -2.74
CA MET A 1 37.24 8.26 -2.72
C MET A 1 36.28 8.69 -1.62
N PRO A 2 36.64 9.65 -0.75
CA PRO A 2 35.72 10.14 0.27
C PRO A 2 34.47 10.74 -0.41
N ARG A 3 33.28 10.44 0.12
CA ARG A 3 32.00 11.00 -0.38
C ARG A 3 32.02 12.51 -0.16
N THR A 4 31.86 13.30 -1.22
CA THR A 4 31.55 14.73 -1.03
C THR A 4 30.14 14.85 -0.47
N SER A 5 29.88 15.85 0.38
CA SER A 5 28.55 16.06 1.00
C SER A 5 27.45 16.27 -0.05
N GLU A 6 27.79 16.84 -1.20
CA GLU A 6 26.87 17.10 -2.32
C GLU A 6 26.44 15.81 -3.04
N ASP A 7 27.35 14.88 -3.29
CA ASP A 7 27.03 13.59 -3.92
C ASP A 7 26.08 12.74 -3.07
N SER A 8 26.23 12.82 -1.76
CA SER A 8 25.34 12.11 -0.81
C SER A 8 23.94 12.73 -0.82
N LEU A 9 23.83 14.06 -0.93
CA LEU A 9 22.55 14.77 -0.95
C LEU A 9 21.77 14.48 -2.24
N LEU A 10 22.43 14.54 -3.41
CA LEU A 10 21.80 14.20 -4.69
C LEU A 10 21.23 12.77 -4.65
N THR A 11 22.01 11.81 -4.17
CA THR A 11 21.59 10.41 -4.09
C THR A 11 20.39 10.23 -3.13
N PHE A 12 20.42 10.92 -1.98
CA PHE A 12 19.31 10.92 -1.02
C PHE A 12 18.02 11.48 -1.61
N ILE A 13 18.11 12.59 -2.34
CA ILE A 13 16.96 13.21 -3.01
C ILE A 13 16.43 12.26 -4.10
N ALA A 14 17.30 11.74 -4.97
CA ALA A 14 16.92 10.86 -6.07
C ALA A 14 16.24 9.58 -5.56
N ALA A 15 16.77 8.95 -4.51
CA ALA A 15 16.18 7.77 -3.87
C ALA A 15 14.81 8.09 -3.24
N SER A 16 14.68 9.25 -2.59
CA SER A 16 13.42 9.69 -1.98
C SER A 16 12.35 10.00 -3.03
N LEU A 17 12.73 10.68 -4.11
CA LEU A 17 11.85 10.94 -5.24
C LEU A 17 11.40 9.65 -5.93
N THR A 18 12.26 8.63 -6.02
CA THR A 18 11.87 7.32 -6.56
C THR A 18 10.71 6.72 -5.78
N LEU A 19 10.74 6.75 -4.44
CA LEU A 19 9.64 6.27 -3.62
C LEU A 19 8.35 7.03 -3.93
N VAL A 20 8.40 8.36 -3.91
CA VAL A 20 7.22 9.19 -4.15
C VAL A 20 6.65 8.92 -5.54
N VAL A 21 7.48 8.99 -6.60
CA VAL A 21 6.99 8.91 -7.98
C VAL A 21 6.47 7.52 -8.35
N CYS A 22 7.06 6.43 -7.83
CA CYS A 22 6.55 5.08 -8.06
C CYS A 22 5.14 4.90 -7.48
N PHE A 23 4.92 5.34 -6.24
CA PHE A 23 3.60 5.26 -5.62
C PHE A 23 2.60 6.27 -6.22
N THR A 24 3.06 7.44 -6.66
CA THR A 24 2.25 8.42 -7.39
C THR A 24 1.73 7.82 -8.71
N ALA A 25 2.61 7.26 -9.53
CA ALA A 25 2.22 6.63 -10.78
C ALA A 25 1.30 5.40 -10.57
N SER A 26 1.50 4.63 -9.50
CA SER A 26 0.68 3.45 -9.22
C SER A 26 -0.74 3.76 -8.75
N SER A 27 -0.96 4.95 -8.16
CA SER A 27 -2.28 5.39 -7.71
C SER A 27 -3.06 6.20 -8.75
N ALA A 28 -2.39 6.66 -9.80
CA ALA A 28 -3.01 7.41 -10.88
C ALA A 28 -4.25 6.72 -11.51
N PRO A 29 -4.28 5.38 -11.72
CA PRO A 29 -5.45 4.71 -12.28
C PRO A 29 -6.67 4.70 -11.35
N ILE A 30 -6.52 4.96 -10.03
CA ILE A 30 -7.62 4.84 -9.05
C ILE A 30 -8.85 5.67 -9.44
N PRO A 31 -8.75 7.00 -9.66
CA PRO A 31 -9.91 7.78 -10.06
C PRO A 31 -10.33 7.54 -11.51
N LEU A 32 -9.46 6.95 -12.34
CA LEU A 32 -9.76 6.63 -13.75
C LEU A 32 -10.55 5.33 -13.94
N MET A 33 -10.78 4.54 -12.88
CA MET A 33 -11.49 3.25 -13.03
C MET A 33 -12.90 3.44 -13.59
N SER A 34 -13.61 4.53 -13.25
CA SER A 34 -14.90 4.85 -13.84
C SER A 34 -14.81 5.19 -15.34
N VAL A 35 -13.72 5.85 -15.75
CA VAL A 35 -13.45 6.14 -17.17
C VAL A 35 -13.20 4.83 -17.92
N TYR A 36 -12.37 3.95 -17.41
CA TYR A 36 -12.11 2.64 -18.01
C TYR A 36 -13.34 1.72 -18.01
N GLN A 37 -14.19 1.81 -16.98
CA GLN A 37 -15.50 1.12 -17.00
C GLN A 37 -16.36 1.56 -18.18
N SER A 38 -16.42 2.86 -18.47
CA SER A 38 -17.23 3.38 -19.56
C SER A 38 -16.60 3.16 -20.95
N THR A 39 -15.27 3.24 -21.07
CA THR A 39 -14.56 3.16 -22.35
C THR A 39 -14.22 1.74 -22.77
N LEU A 40 -13.81 0.88 -21.82
CA LEU A 40 -13.44 -0.52 -22.07
C LEU A 40 -14.54 -1.50 -21.66
N GLY A 41 -15.65 -1.02 -21.07
CA GLY A 41 -16.72 -1.87 -20.59
C GLY A 41 -16.33 -2.77 -19.42
N LEU A 42 -15.39 -2.31 -18.55
CA LEU A 42 -14.87 -3.13 -17.43
C LEU A 42 -15.96 -3.55 -16.48
N ALA A 43 -16.02 -4.83 -16.20
CA ALA A 43 -16.85 -5.41 -15.16
C ALA A 43 -16.15 -5.38 -13.79
N PRO A 44 -16.87 -5.52 -12.66
CA PRO A 44 -16.29 -5.52 -11.32
C PRO A 44 -15.20 -6.57 -11.11
N ASP A 45 -15.34 -7.76 -11.70
CA ASP A 45 -14.36 -8.83 -11.66
C ASP A 45 -13.06 -8.44 -12.38
N GLU A 46 -13.14 -7.73 -13.50
CA GLU A 46 -11.97 -7.26 -14.25
C GLU A 46 -11.20 -6.18 -13.49
N ILE A 47 -11.91 -5.27 -12.79
CA ILE A 47 -11.28 -4.30 -11.89
C ILE A 47 -10.57 -5.03 -10.74
N ALA A 48 -11.24 -5.98 -10.10
CA ALA A 48 -10.66 -6.76 -9.02
C ALA A 48 -9.43 -7.55 -9.49
N ASN A 49 -9.48 -8.20 -10.66
CA ASN A 49 -8.35 -8.91 -11.24
C ASN A 49 -7.17 -7.98 -11.59
N SER A 50 -7.44 -6.73 -11.97
CA SER A 50 -6.37 -5.74 -12.18
C SER A 50 -5.60 -5.45 -10.91
N LEU A 51 -6.28 -5.40 -9.75
CA LEU A 51 -5.65 -5.27 -8.43
C LEU A 51 -4.90 -6.54 -8.03
N VAL A 52 -5.44 -7.73 -8.35
CA VAL A 52 -4.70 -9.00 -8.16
C VAL A 52 -3.38 -8.97 -8.93
N ALA A 53 -3.38 -8.52 -10.19
CA ALA A 53 -2.17 -8.38 -10.99
C ALA A 53 -1.16 -7.42 -10.33
N TYR A 54 -1.60 -6.27 -9.82
CA TYR A 54 -0.76 -5.33 -9.09
C TYR A 54 -0.13 -5.96 -7.83
N TYR A 55 -0.95 -6.60 -6.99
CA TYR A 55 -0.44 -7.25 -5.77
C TYR A 55 0.44 -8.45 -6.07
N ALA A 56 0.19 -9.19 -7.16
CA ALA A 56 1.07 -10.26 -7.62
C ALA A 56 2.48 -9.72 -7.94
N GLY A 57 2.58 -8.58 -8.63
CA GLY A 57 3.84 -7.89 -8.86
C GLY A 57 4.55 -7.48 -7.55
N CYS A 58 3.82 -6.90 -6.60
CA CYS A 58 4.35 -6.51 -5.29
C CYS A 58 4.86 -7.74 -4.49
N ILE A 59 4.07 -8.81 -4.44
CA ILE A 59 4.42 -10.04 -3.71
C ILE A 59 5.65 -10.69 -4.34
N LEU A 60 5.66 -10.82 -5.67
CA LEU A 60 6.78 -11.42 -6.41
C LEU A 60 8.09 -10.70 -6.06
N THR A 61 8.10 -9.38 -6.08
CA THR A 61 9.29 -8.59 -5.77
C THR A 61 9.67 -8.64 -4.30
N LEU A 62 8.72 -8.61 -3.39
CA LEU A 62 8.99 -8.69 -1.96
C LEU A 62 9.54 -10.07 -1.55
N VAL A 63 9.05 -11.14 -2.17
CA VAL A 63 9.49 -12.51 -1.85
C VAL A 63 10.82 -12.84 -2.52
N LEU A 64 10.95 -12.57 -3.83
CA LEU A 64 12.11 -13.03 -4.60
C LEU A 64 13.21 -11.96 -4.74
N PHE A 65 12.85 -10.68 -4.78
CA PHE A 65 13.77 -9.62 -5.19
C PHE A 65 14.07 -8.56 -4.13
N ALA A 66 13.47 -8.65 -2.92
CA ALA A 66 13.65 -7.66 -1.86
C ALA A 66 15.13 -7.44 -1.47
N ARG A 67 15.98 -8.44 -1.62
CA ARG A 67 17.42 -8.41 -1.28
C ARG A 67 18.34 -8.29 -2.48
N MET A 68 17.79 -8.25 -3.70
CA MET A 68 18.60 -8.15 -4.93
C MET A 68 19.54 -6.94 -4.92
N SER A 69 19.14 -5.86 -4.28
CA SER A 69 19.96 -4.65 -4.14
C SER A 69 21.20 -4.85 -3.24
N ASN A 70 21.28 -5.93 -2.47
CA ASN A 70 22.50 -6.31 -1.73
C ASN A 70 23.52 -7.08 -2.61
N TYR A 71 23.07 -7.61 -3.74
CA TYR A 71 23.94 -8.27 -4.71
C TYR A 71 24.33 -7.35 -5.86
N PHE A 72 23.34 -6.76 -6.56
CA PHE A 72 23.56 -5.90 -7.72
C PHE A 72 23.98 -4.47 -7.38
N GLY A 73 23.79 -4.04 -6.13
CA GLY A 73 23.87 -2.65 -5.71
C GLY A 73 22.51 -1.96 -5.68
N ARG A 74 22.41 -0.83 -4.97
CA ARG A 74 21.16 -0.06 -4.83
C ARG A 74 20.74 0.59 -6.15
N LYS A 75 21.69 1.28 -6.80
CA LYS A 75 21.46 2.06 -8.02
C LYS A 75 20.88 1.23 -9.18
N PRO A 76 21.48 0.09 -9.61
CA PRO A 76 20.92 -0.71 -10.71
C PRO A 76 19.51 -1.20 -10.44
N VAL A 77 19.22 -1.63 -9.20
CA VAL A 77 17.89 -2.11 -8.84
C VAL A 77 16.88 -0.98 -8.81
N VAL A 78 17.25 0.23 -8.36
CA VAL A 78 16.38 1.41 -8.39
C VAL A 78 16.12 1.88 -9.81
N LEU A 79 17.11 1.87 -10.69
CA LEU A 79 16.89 2.16 -12.13
C LEU A 79 15.93 1.15 -12.76
N PHE A 80 16.09 -0.14 -12.45
CA PHE A 80 15.16 -1.17 -12.90
C PHE A 80 13.75 -0.95 -12.34
N THR A 81 13.63 -0.53 -11.08
CA THR A 81 12.35 -0.15 -10.44
C THR A 81 11.61 0.93 -11.23
N LEU A 82 12.32 2.02 -11.58
CA LEU A 82 11.76 3.11 -12.38
C LEU A 82 11.41 2.66 -13.80
N ALA A 83 12.23 1.81 -14.42
CA ALA A 83 11.95 1.25 -15.74
C ALA A 83 10.64 0.42 -15.74
N MET A 84 10.39 -0.38 -14.68
CA MET A 84 9.13 -1.13 -14.55
C MET A 84 7.94 -0.18 -14.36
N GLY A 85 8.09 0.88 -13.58
CA GLY A 85 7.04 1.91 -13.43
C GLY A 85 6.74 2.64 -14.74
N ILE A 86 7.77 3.03 -15.49
CA ILE A 86 7.65 3.67 -16.82
C ILE A 86 6.94 2.72 -17.78
N LEU A 87 7.32 1.43 -17.82
CA LEU A 87 6.65 0.44 -18.66
C LEU A 87 5.17 0.29 -18.28
N GLY A 88 4.85 0.25 -16.98
CA GLY A 88 3.47 0.24 -16.51
C GLY A 88 2.68 1.46 -16.99
N CYS A 89 3.26 2.66 -16.90
CA CYS A 89 2.64 3.89 -17.41
C CYS A 89 2.50 3.86 -18.94
N ALA A 90 3.50 3.37 -19.68
CA ALA A 90 3.45 3.26 -21.13
C ALA A 90 2.32 2.33 -21.60
N LEU A 91 2.07 1.24 -20.89
CA LEU A 91 0.93 0.37 -21.15
C LEU A 91 -0.42 1.07 -20.90
N PHE A 92 -0.50 1.96 -19.93
CA PHE A 92 -1.70 2.79 -19.71
C PHE A 92 -1.91 3.84 -20.82
N VAL A 93 -0.85 4.33 -21.49
CA VAL A 93 -0.98 5.23 -22.63
C VAL A 93 -1.68 4.55 -23.82
N VAL A 94 -1.39 3.26 -24.02
CA VAL A 94 -1.93 2.48 -25.15
C VAL A 94 -3.04 1.51 -24.72
N ILE A 95 -3.72 1.79 -23.61
CA ILE A 95 -4.74 0.89 -23.05
C ILE A 95 -5.96 0.81 -23.97
N ASP A 96 -6.20 -0.38 -24.52
CA ASP A 96 -7.34 -0.70 -25.39
C ASP A 96 -8.08 -1.97 -24.96
N SER A 97 -7.53 -2.71 -24.00
CA SER A 97 -8.05 -4.00 -23.59
C SER A 97 -7.77 -4.29 -22.10
N VAL A 98 -8.58 -5.18 -21.54
CA VAL A 98 -8.42 -5.69 -20.17
C VAL A 98 -7.05 -6.35 -19.95
N GLY A 99 -6.53 -7.03 -20.98
CA GLY A 99 -5.21 -7.66 -20.91
C GLY A 99 -4.09 -6.64 -20.69
N ILE A 100 -4.11 -5.53 -21.43
CA ILE A 100 -3.14 -4.44 -21.24
C ILE A 100 -3.28 -3.83 -19.85
N LEU A 101 -4.50 -3.64 -19.34
CA LEU A 101 -4.73 -3.18 -17.97
C LEU A 101 -4.03 -4.09 -16.93
N TYR A 102 -4.17 -5.42 -17.08
CA TYR A 102 -3.54 -6.36 -16.14
C TYR A 102 -2.01 -6.29 -16.20
N PHE A 103 -1.42 -6.23 -17.39
CA PHE A 103 0.03 -6.07 -17.54
C PHE A 103 0.51 -4.72 -16.97
N ALA A 104 -0.19 -3.62 -17.27
CA ALA A 104 0.14 -2.30 -16.74
C ALA A 104 0.16 -2.31 -15.21
N ARG A 105 -0.86 -2.88 -14.58
CA ARG A 105 -0.96 -3.02 -13.13
C ARG A 105 0.12 -3.92 -12.56
N PHE A 106 0.43 -5.04 -13.22
CA PHE A 106 1.50 -5.94 -12.81
C PHE A 106 2.87 -5.23 -12.79
N PHE A 107 3.21 -4.48 -13.86
CA PHE A 107 4.47 -3.73 -13.91
C PHE A 107 4.52 -2.59 -12.89
N GLN A 108 3.41 -1.89 -12.64
CA GLN A 108 3.33 -0.94 -11.53
C GLN A 108 3.57 -1.63 -10.18
N GLY A 109 3.01 -2.83 -9.99
CA GLY A 109 3.24 -3.65 -8.79
C GLY A 109 4.70 -4.05 -8.61
N LEU A 110 5.38 -4.48 -9.69
CA LEU A 110 6.82 -4.76 -9.67
C LEU A 110 7.62 -3.52 -9.25
N GLY A 111 7.30 -2.35 -9.83
CA GLY A 111 7.94 -1.08 -9.48
C GLY A 111 7.74 -0.73 -8.00
N CYS A 112 6.52 -0.77 -7.49
CA CYS A 112 6.23 -0.43 -6.09
C CYS A 112 6.85 -1.41 -5.09
N GLY A 113 6.85 -2.72 -5.39
CA GLY A 113 7.45 -3.72 -4.53
C GLY A 113 8.98 -3.59 -4.44
N LEU A 114 9.65 -3.32 -5.58
CA LEU A 114 11.09 -3.03 -5.59
C LEU A 114 11.41 -1.68 -4.93
N ALA A 115 10.58 -0.64 -5.13
CA ALA A 115 10.72 0.64 -4.45
C ALA A 115 10.67 0.45 -2.93
N SER A 116 9.73 -0.35 -2.43
CA SER A 116 9.56 -0.66 -1.00
C SER A 116 10.74 -1.42 -0.39
N SER A 117 11.66 -1.94 -1.19
CA SER A 117 12.88 -2.61 -0.71
C SER A 117 14.14 -1.83 -1.06
N ALA A 118 14.48 -1.72 -2.35
CA ALA A 118 15.74 -1.15 -2.80
C ALA A 118 15.82 0.37 -2.62
N ALA A 119 14.75 1.11 -3.00
CA ALA A 119 14.76 2.56 -2.86
C ALA A 119 14.67 2.98 -1.38
N MET A 120 13.85 2.31 -0.55
CA MET A 120 13.82 2.56 0.89
C MET A 120 15.20 2.34 1.53
N ALA A 121 15.89 1.24 1.18
CA ALA A 121 17.22 0.97 1.67
C ALA A 121 18.21 2.08 1.22
N TRP A 122 18.12 2.51 -0.04
CA TRP A 122 19.01 3.56 -0.55
C TRP A 122 18.78 4.92 0.13
N VAL A 123 17.52 5.27 0.43
CA VAL A 123 17.18 6.46 1.25
C VAL A 123 17.84 6.40 2.63
N VAL A 124 17.76 5.25 3.31
CA VAL A 124 18.36 5.07 4.65
C VAL A 124 19.89 5.12 4.56
N ASP A 125 20.49 4.46 3.55
CA ASP A 125 21.93 4.40 3.35
C ASP A 125 22.55 5.79 3.06
N THR A 126 21.77 6.71 2.46
CA THR A 126 22.24 8.05 2.01
C THR A 126 21.73 9.19 2.88
N ALA A 127 20.92 8.92 3.89
CA ALA A 127 20.42 9.94 4.80
C ALA A 127 21.55 10.75 5.44
N PRO A 128 21.44 12.09 5.48
CA PRO A 128 22.49 12.96 6.03
C PRO A 128 22.85 12.55 7.46
N SER A 129 24.16 12.47 7.76
CA SER A 129 24.66 11.98 9.04
C SER A 129 24.14 12.77 10.26
N LYS A 130 23.92 14.08 10.09
CA LYS A 130 23.32 14.95 11.14
C LYS A 130 21.81 14.80 11.29
N GLN A 131 21.13 14.16 10.32
CA GLN A 131 19.66 14.06 10.26
C GLN A 131 19.21 12.65 9.83
N ARG A 132 19.80 11.62 10.41
CA ARG A 132 19.47 10.21 10.08
C ARG A 132 17.99 9.87 10.23
N TRP A 133 17.27 10.60 11.08
CA TRP A 133 15.83 10.48 11.26
C TRP A 133 15.04 10.77 9.96
N LEU A 134 15.58 11.63 9.06
CA LEU A 134 14.94 11.90 7.78
C LEU A 134 14.81 10.63 6.90
N GLY A 135 15.82 9.75 6.92
CA GLY A 135 15.76 8.50 6.18
C GLY A 135 14.59 7.63 6.59
N THR A 136 14.41 7.41 7.89
CA THR A 136 13.29 6.62 8.42
C THR A 136 11.94 7.30 8.25
N THR A 137 11.89 8.63 8.38
CA THR A 137 10.65 9.40 8.18
C THR A 137 10.20 9.34 6.72
N LEU A 138 11.13 9.56 5.78
CA LEU A 138 10.79 9.53 4.34
C LEU A 138 10.39 8.13 3.87
N THR A 139 11.05 7.08 4.33
CA THR A 139 10.65 5.71 3.97
C THR A 139 9.25 5.35 4.47
N ALA A 140 8.82 5.90 5.60
CA ALA A 140 7.48 5.70 6.11
C ALA A 140 6.42 6.60 5.44
N ALA A 141 6.78 7.86 5.13
CA ALA A 141 5.84 8.87 4.64
C ALA A 141 5.71 8.89 3.11
N ALA A 142 6.77 8.55 2.36
CA ALA A 142 6.77 8.67 0.90
C ALA A 142 5.75 7.77 0.18
N PRO A 143 5.54 6.49 0.56
CA PRO A 143 4.51 5.67 -0.08
C PRO A 143 3.09 6.22 0.06
N PRO A 144 2.57 6.51 1.27
CA PRO A 144 1.23 7.08 1.39
C PRO A 144 1.12 8.48 0.78
N LEU A 145 2.17 9.30 0.86
CA LEU A 145 2.20 10.60 0.19
C LEU A 145 2.09 10.44 -1.33
N GLY A 146 2.87 9.52 -1.92
CA GLY A 146 2.79 9.22 -3.35
C GLY A 146 1.39 8.76 -3.76
N LEU A 147 0.78 7.84 -3.00
CA LEU A 147 -0.59 7.39 -3.27
C LEU A 147 -1.59 8.56 -3.26
N CYS A 148 -1.50 9.45 -2.28
CA CYS A 148 -2.35 10.65 -2.22
C CYS A 148 -2.08 11.61 -3.39
N MET A 149 -0.81 11.87 -3.71
CA MET A 149 -0.44 12.78 -4.80
C MET A 149 -0.91 12.27 -6.17
N GLY A 150 -0.69 11.00 -6.49
CA GLY A 150 -1.08 10.45 -7.78
C GLY A 150 -2.59 10.46 -7.98
N THR A 151 -3.34 10.07 -6.95
CA THR A 151 -4.79 10.10 -6.98
C THR A 151 -5.32 11.55 -7.12
N LEU A 152 -4.76 12.50 -6.36
CA LEU A 152 -5.16 13.91 -6.41
C LEU A 152 -4.83 14.55 -7.77
N LEU A 153 -3.59 14.39 -8.24
CA LEU A 153 -3.17 14.94 -9.53
C LEU A 153 -4.04 14.43 -10.67
N THR A 154 -4.30 13.11 -10.69
CA THR A 154 -5.21 12.52 -11.68
C THR A 154 -6.60 13.10 -11.60
N GLY A 155 -7.18 13.14 -10.39
CA GLY A 155 -8.54 13.67 -10.20
C GLY A 155 -8.67 15.11 -10.65
N VAL A 156 -7.71 15.97 -10.29
CA VAL A 156 -7.73 17.39 -10.66
C VAL A 156 -7.47 17.59 -12.15
N PHE A 157 -6.43 16.99 -12.72
CA PHE A 157 -6.02 17.27 -14.09
C PHE A 157 -7.02 16.75 -15.12
N VAL A 158 -7.62 15.60 -14.86
CA VAL A 158 -8.62 15.03 -15.77
C VAL A 158 -9.97 15.75 -15.62
N ASP A 159 -10.39 16.09 -14.40
CA ASP A 159 -11.66 16.80 -14.18
C ASP A 159 -11.65 18.23 -14.74
N LEU A 160 -10.49 18.91 -14.68
CA LEU A 160 -10.29 20.23 -15.30
C LEU A 160 -10.08 20.18 -16.84
N GLY A 161 -9.97 18.98 -17.42
CA GLY A 161 -9.71 18.80 -18.83
C GLY A 161 -8.32 19.24 -19.28
N TRP A 162 -7.33 19.30 -18.34
CA TRP A 162 -5.94 19.64 -18.68
C TRP A 162 -5.23 18.48 -19.36
N PHE A 163 -5.55 17.26 -18.97
CA PHE A 163 -5.05 16.02 -19.57
C PHE A 163 -6.18 15.03 -19.73
N ASP A 164 -6.15 14.27 -20.81
CA ASP A 164 -6.86 13.01 -20.89
C ASP A 164 -6.11 11.90 -20.13
N ALA A 165 -6.70 10.70 -20.07
CA ALA A 165 -6.07 9.59 -19.36
C ALA A 165 -4.71 9.20 -19.94
N SER A 166 -4.52 9.25 -21.26
CA SER A 166 -3.26 8.89 -21.92
C SER A 166 -2.18 9.96 -21.69
N GLU A 167 -2.54 11.23 -21.87
CA GLU A 167 -1.64 12.37 -21.65
C GLU A 167 -1.15 12.43 -20.21
N LEU A 168 -2.01 12.10 -19.25
CA LEU A 168 -1.65 12.00 -17.85
C LEU A 168 -0.54 10.96 -17.62
N PHE A 169 -0.63 9.78 -18.24
CA PHE A 169 0.42 8.78 -18.10
C PHE A 169 1.70 9.18 -18.84
N ILE A 170 1.63 9.91 -19.95
CA ILE A 170 2.82 10.54 -20.58
C ILE A 170 3.48 11.52 -19.62
N PHE A 171 2.71 12.33 -18.89
CA PHE A 171 3.24 13.22 -17.85
C PHE A 171 3.99 12.42 -16.75
N PHE A 172 3.42 11.32 -16.25
CA PHE A 172 4.10 10.47 -15.26
C PHE A 172 5.34 9.79 -15.82
N ILE A 173 5.36 9.36 -17.08
CA ILE A 173 6.56 8.84 -17.76
C ILE A 173 7.64 9.91 -17.77
N GLY A 174 7.32 11.16 -18.11
CA GLY A 174 8.26 12.29 -18.10
C GLY A 174 8.84 12.52 -16.70
N LEU A 175 7.98 12.56 -15.68
CA LEU A 175 8.40 12.72 -14.28
C LEU A 175 9.32 11.57 -13.81
N MET A 176 8.95 10.32 -14.09
CA MET A 176 9.77 9.15 -13.76
C MET A 176 11.09 9.14 -14.52
N SER A 177 11.12 9.60 -15.78
CA SER A 177 12.33 9.70 -16.59
C SER A 177 13.31 10.74 -16.03
N VAL A 178 12.83 11.87 -15.52
CA VAL A 178 13.65 12.86 -14.80
C VAL A 178 14.27 12.22 -13.55
N VAL A 179 13.47 11.51 -12.74
CA VAL A 179 13.98 10.82 -11.55
C VAL A 179 14.96 9.71 -11.93
N PHE A 180 14.71 8.99 -13.03
CA PHE A 180 15.64 7.99 -13.57
C PHE A 180 17.00 8.61 -13.91
N ALA A 181 17.01 9.78 -14.59
CA ALA A 181 18.25 10.49 -14.91
C ALA A 181 18.99 10.93 -13.63
N LEU A 182 18.28 11.46 -12.62
CA LEU A 182 18.87 11.80 -11.32
C LEU A 182 19.47 10.57 -10.62
N CYS A 183 18.80 9.44 -10.64
CA CYS A 183 19.31 8.17 -10.11
C CYS A 183 20.54 7.68 -10.91
N ALA A 184 20.52 7.82 -12.24
CA ALA A 184 21.66 7.45 -13.09
C ALA A 184 22.92 8.30 -12.81
N MET A 185 22.74 9.56 -12.44
CA MET A 185 23.83 10.46 -12.02
C MET A 185 24.28 10.22 -10.58
N SER A 186 23.47 9.56 -9.76
CA SER A 186 23.74 9.29 -8.36
C SER A 186 24.83 8.24 -8.17
N LYS A 187 25.45 8.23 -6.99
CA LYS A 187 26.53 7.27 -6.65
C LYS A 187 25.97 6.00 -6.01
N GLU A 188 26.54 4.85 -6.39
CA GLU A 188 26.25 3.58 -5.74
C GLU A 188 26.74 3.56 -4.28
N THR A 189 25.97 2.94 -3.40
CA THR A 189 26.29 2.84 -1.97
C THR A 189 26.70 1.45 -1.54
N VAL A 190 26.35 0.43 -2.31
CA VAL A 190 26.61 -0.98 -2.01
C VAL A 190 27.44 -1.60 -3.13
N PRO A 191 28.64 -2.16 -2.84
CA PRO A 191 29.44 -2.78 -3.88
C PRO A 191 28.76 -4.03 -4.44
N PHE A 192 28.98 -4.30 -5.73
CA PHE A 192 28.50 -5.52 -6.39
C PHE A 192 29.03 -6.77 -5.66
N GLY A 193 28.13 -7.73 -5.41
CA GLY A 193 28.51 -9.00 -4.79
C GLY A 193 28.73 -8.93 -3.27
N MET A 194 28.18 -7.91 -2.58
CA MET A 194 28.28 -7.81 -1.12
C MET A 194 27.66 -9.03 -0.40
N GLU A 195 26.56 -9.57 -0.92
CA GLU A 195 26.02 -10.88 -0.53
C GLU A 195 26.08 -11.82 -1.74
N SER A 196 26.13 -13.16 -1.53
CA SER A 196 26.09 -14.09 -2.66
C SER A 196 24.72 -14.13 -3.33
N PHE A 197 24.67 -14.37 -4.65
CA PHE A 197 23.42 -14.42 -5.41
C PHE A 197 22.42 -15.44 -4.83
N ARG A 198 22.89 -16.60 -4.38
CA ARG A 198 22.04 -17.60 -3.72
C ARG A 198 21.43 -17.10 -2.40
N GLN A 199 22.19 -16.32 -1.62
CA GLN A 199 21.71 -15.78 -0.34
C GLN A 199 20.64 -14.70 -0.52
N VAL A 200 20.72 -13.88 -1.58
CA VAL A 200 19.73 -12.82 -1.82
C VAL A 200 18.40 -13.35 -2.35
N LEU A 201 18.38 -14.54 -2.96
CA LEU A 201 17.17 -15.23 -3.41
C LEU A 201 16.39 -15.91 -2.27
N ILE A 202 17.00 -16.12 -1.12
CA ILE A 202 16.33 -16.75 0.02
C ILE A 202 15.56 -15.68 0.80
N PRO A 203 14.22 -15.73 0.83
CA PRO A 203 13.44 -14.79 1.62
C PRO A 203 13.78 -14.88 3.11
N LYS A 204 14.12 -13.77 3.73
CA LYS A 204 14.29 -13.72 5.20
C LYS A 204 12.97 -13.29 5.87
N LEU A 205 11.93 -14.07 5.64
CA LEU A 205 10.60 -13.86 6.23
C LEU A 205 10.47 -14.82 7.42
N THR A 206 10.88 -14.38 8.59
CA THR A 206 10.90 -15.23 9.79
C THR A 206 10.12 -14.60 10.92
N VAL A 207 9.26 -15.40 11.55
CA VAL A 207 8.55 -15.02 12.78
C VAL A 207 9.02 -15.94 13.90
N PRO A 208 9.67 -15.40 14.94
CA PRO A 208 10.10 -16.19 16.09
C PRO A 208 8.94 -16.94 16.72
N SER A 209 9.15 -18.18 17.15
CA SER A 209 8.06 -19.04 17.70
C SER A 209 7.33 -18.40 18.89
N ARG A 210 8.07 -17.65 19.74
CA ARG A 210 7.50 -16.92 20.89
C ARG A 210 6.55 -15.79 20.46
N LEU A 211 6.72 -15.22 19.27
CA LEU A 211 5.91 -14.10 18.78
C LEU A 211 4.75 -14.54 17.88
N ARG A 212 4.61 -15.82 17.55
CA ARG A 212 3.58 -16.31 16.61
C ARG A 212 2.16 -15.89 16.99
N ARG A 213 1.83 -15.90 18.28
CA ARG A 213 0.49 -15.51 18.77
C ARG A 213 0.22 -14.02 18.51
N LEU A 214 1.17 -13.15 18.86
CA LEU A 214 1.09 -11.70 18.60
C LEU A 214 1.13 -11.41 17.10
N PHE A 215 1.91 -12.19 16.34
CA PHE A 215 1.95 -12.09 14.89
C PHE A 215 0.58 -12.37 14.24
N ILE A 216 -0.16 -13.38 14.69
CA ILE A 216 -1.52 -13.66 14.19
C ILE A 216 -2.44 -12.45 14.45
N VAL A 217 -2.35 -11.83 15.63
CA VAL A 217 -3.13 -10.62 15.95
C VAL A 217 -2.77 -9.46 15.02
N GLY A 218 -1.49 -9.16 14.88
CA GLY A 218 -1.02 -8.08 14.00
C GLY A 218 -1.32 -8.33 12.53
N ALA A 219 -1.09 -9.55 12.04
CA ALA A 219 -1.38 -9.95 10.67
C ALA A 219 -2.88 -9.87 10.35
N ALA A 220 -3.76 -10.33 11.24
CA ALA A 220 -5.21 -10.23 11.05
C ALA A 220 -5.68 -8.78 10.95
N ALA A 221 -5.14 -7.87 11.77
CA ALA A 221 -5.43 -6.45 11.69
C ALA A 221 -4.95 -5.84 10.37
N TYR A 222 -3.73 -6.19 9.91
CA TYR A 222 -3.19 -5.76 8.62
C TYR A 222 -4.00 -6.30 7.45
N ILE A 223 -4.32 -7.58 7.46
CA ILE A 223 -5.12 -8.26 6.43
C ILE A 223 -6.49 -7.58 6.29
N GLY A 224 -7.16 -7.31 7.42
CA GLY A 224 -8.44 -6.60 7.43
C GLY A 224 -8.34 -5.19 6.85
N ALA A 225 -7.38 -4.41 7.35
CA ALA A 225 -7.16 -3.03 6.93
C ALA A 225 -6.77 -2.92 5.45
N TRP A 226 -5.78 -3.69 5.00
CA TRP A 226 -5.31 -3.62 3.62
C TRP A 226 -6.31 -4.17 2.62
N GLY A 227 -7.13 -5.17 3.01
CA GLY A 227 -8.25 -5.65 2.20
C GLY A 227 -9.24 -4.52 1.88
N ILE A 228 -9.61 -3.74 2.90
CA ILE A 228 -10.48 -2.56 2.71
C ILE A 228 -9.77 -1.47 1.89
N GLY A 229 -8.50 -1.18 2.18
CA GLY A 229 -7.71 -0.22 1.39
C GLY A 229 -7.66 -0.59 -0.09
N SER A 230 -7.50 -1.87 -0.40
CA SER A 230 -7.48 -2.37 -1.77
C SER A 230 -8.84 -2.27 -2.45
N PHE A 231 -9.93 -2.46 -1.72
CA PHE A 231 -11.28 -2.23 -2.22
C PHE A 231 -11.45 -0.78 -2.70
N PHE A 232 -11.02 0.19 -1.89
CA PHE A 232 -11.07 1.59 -2.29
C PHE A 232 -10.16 1.89 -3.50
N GLN A 233 -9.05 1.20 -3.68
CA GLN A 233 -8.22 1.35 -4.88
C GLN A 233 -8.95 0.93 -6.17
N GLY A 234 -9.79 -0.08 -6.09
CA GLY A 234 -10.55 -0.55 -7.26
C GLY A 234 -11.89 0.18 -7.46
N PHE A 235 -12.59 0.44 -6.36
CA PHE A 235 -14.01 0.79 -6.41
C PHE A 235 -14.35 2.19 -5.89
N SER A 236 -13.37 3.03 -5.47
CA SER A 236 -13.64 4.40 -5.01
C SER A 236 -14.35 5.25 -6.06
N ALA A 237 -14.00 5.08 -7.34
CA ALA A 237 -14.67 5.78 -8.45
C ALA A 237 -16.12 5.34 -8.60
N THR A 238 -16.40 4.04 -8.55
CA THR A 238 -17.77 3.49 -8.61
C THR A 238 -18.60 3.92 -7.38
N MET A 239 -18.02 3.84 -6.17
CA MET A 239 -18.69 4.28 -4.95
C MET A 239 -19.00 5.79 -4.99
N SER A 240 -18.05 6.60 -5.49
CA SER A 240 -18.22 8.03 -5.68
C SER A 240 -19.37 8.33 -6.65
N SER A 241 -19.44 7.63 -7.79
CA SER A 241 -20.52 7.83 -8.76
C SER A 241 -21.90 7.48 -8.19
N ILE A 242 -21.99 6.45 -7.35
CA ILE A 242 -23.24 6.09 -6.66
C ILE A 242 -23.61 7.15 -5.61
N ALA A 243 -22.65 7.59 -4.79
CA ALA A 243 -22.88 8.52 -3.70
C ALA A 243 -23.27 9.93 -4.18
N PHE A 244 -22.69 10.39 -5.29
CA PHE A 244 -22.85 11.77 -5.79
C PHE A 244 -23.64 11.88 -7.09
N GLY A 245 -23.99 10.77 -7.73
CA GLY A 245 -24.71 10.78 -9.00
C GLY A 245 -23.91 11.34 -10.18
N THR A 246 -22.56 11.32 -10.09
CA THR A 246 -21.67 11.88 -11.12
C THR A 246 -20.41 11.03 -11.29
N SER A 247 -19.84 11.05 -12.48
CA SER A 247 -18.59 10.34 -12.81
C SER A 247 -17.35 11.22 -12.67
N SER A 248 -17.39 12.30 -11.87
CA SER A 248 -16.23 13.17 -11.63
C SER A 248 -15.03 12.41 -11.09
N THR A 249 -13.91 12.50 -11.79
CA THR A 249 -12.63 11.91 -11.38
C THR A 249 -12.07 12.60 -10.13
N PHE A 250 -12.37 13.89 -9.94
CA PHE A 250 -12.03 14.62 -8.74
C PHE A 250 -12.75 14.07 -7.50
N LEU A 251 -14.07 13.83 -7.58
CA LEU A 251 -14.82 13.24 -6.46
C LEU A 251 -14.38 11.80 -6.16
N ALA A 252 -14.03 11.03 -7.17
CA ALA A 252 -13.41 9.71 -7.00
C ALA A 252 -12.07 9.79 -6.26
N ALA A 253 -11.23 10.76 -6.62
CA ALA A 253 -9.97 11.02 -5.94
C ALA A 253 -10.21 11.46 -4.49
N MET A 254 -11.14 12.37 -4.24
CA MET A 254 -11.50 12.82 -2.89
C MET A 254 -11.98 11.67 -2.01
N THR A 255 -12.79 10.76 -2.54
CA THR A 255 -13.25 9.57 -1.82
C THR A 255 -12.07 8.72 -1.34
N TYR A 256 -11.06 8.50 -2.17
CA TYR A 256 -9.86 7.78 -1.77
C TYR A 256 -8.98 8.57 -0.78
N LEU A 257 -8.84 9.89 -0.98
CA LEU A 257 -8.05 10.77 -0.09
C LEU A 257 -8.66 10.87 1.32
N ILE A 258 -9.97 10.93 1.42
CA ILE A 258 -10.69 10.94 2.72
C ILE A 258 -10.44 9.65 3.50
N LEU A 259 -10.18 8.52 2.83
CA LEU A 259 -9.69 7.30 3.47
C LEU A 259 -8.21 7.41 3.85
N MET A 260 -7.35 7.85 2.92
CA MET A 260 -5.89 7.76 3.04
C MET A 260 -5.28 8.80 3.99
N ILE A 261 -5.81 10.02 4.06
CA ILE A 261 -5.28 11.05 4.95
C ILE A 261 -5.45 10.64 6.43
N PRO A 262 -6.65 10.26 6.92
CA PRO A 262 -6.79 9.74 8.28
C PRO A 262 -5.99 8.45 8.52
N ASN A 263 -5.94 7.54 7.54
CA ASN A 263 -5.11 6.33 7.63
C ASN A 263 -3.64 6.68 7.96
N THR A 264 -3.08 7.67 7.30
CA THR A 264 -1.67 8.07 7.49
C THR A 264 -1.46 8.82 8.81
N THR A 265 -2.37 9.74 9.17
CA THR A 265 -2.21 10.63 10.33
C THR A 265 -2.54 9.96 11.66
N THR A 266 -3.45 8.99 11.67
CA THR A 266 -3.85 8.27 12.89
C THR A 266 -2.67 7.62 13.58
N GLY A 267 -1.70 7.08 12.84
CA GLY A 267 -0.49 6.46 13.39
C GLY A 267 0.32 7.39 14.30
N LEU A 268 0.38 8.68 13.96
CA LEU A 268 1.09 9.70 14.75
C LEU A 268 0.44 9.91 16.14
N ILE A 269 -0.86 9.75 16.21
CA ILE A 269 -1.64 9.99 17.45
C ILE A 269 -1.63 8.73 18.32
N ILE A 270 -1.96 7.58 17.74
CA ILE A 270 -2.23 6.36 18.52
C ILE A 270 -0.98 5.53 18.83
N GLY A 271 0.15 5.79 18.19
CA GLY A 271 1.39 5.04 18.39
C GLY A 271 1.90 5.02 19.83
N ARG A 272 1.50 5.99 20.68
CA ARG A 272 1.85 6.07 22.11
C ARG A 272 0.97 5.21 23.02
N PHE A 273 -0.21 4.79 22.57
CA PHE A 273 -1.14 4.00 23.37
C PHE A 273 -0.80 2.51 23.35
N ASN A 274 -1.40 1.75 24.27
CA ASN A 274 -1.25 0.30 24.33
C ASN A 274 -1.82 -0.36 23.05
N ALA A 275 -0.99 -1.12 22.34
CA ALA A 275 -1.34 -1.69 21.05
C ALA A 275 -2.56 -2.64 21.11
N ALA A 276 -2.67 -3.46 22.16
CA ALA A 276 -3.78 -4.41 22.28
C ALA A 276 -5.13 -3.71 22.53
N ARG A 277 -5.14 -2.60 23.31
CA ARG A 277 -6.37 -1.80 23.51
C ARG A 277 -6.76 -1.07 22.23
N VAL A 278 -5.79 -0.44 21.58
CA VAL A 278 -6.03 0.22 20.29
C VAL A 278 -6.60 -0.76 19.28
N LEU A 279 -5.98 -1.93 19.11
CA LEU A 279 -6.45 -2.94 18.15
C LEU A 279 -7.90 -3.34 18.38
N ARG A 280 -8.32 -3.59 19.63
CA ARG A 280 -9.72 -3.91 19.92
C ARG A 280 -10.68 -2.83 19.44
N VAL A 281 -10.35 -1.56 19.70
CA VAL A 281 -11.20 -0.42 19.31
C VAL A 281 -11.21 -0.28 17.79
N VAL A 282 -10.04 -0.25 17.15
CA VAL A 282 -9.97 0.05 15.71
C VAL A 282 -10.51 -1.07 14.82
N VAL A 283 -10.36 -2.36 15.20
CA VAL A 283 -11.00 -3.44 14.42
C VAL A 283 -12.51 -3.47 14.60
N THR A 284 -13.03 -3.01 15.75
CA THR A 284 -14.47 -2.83 15.95
C THR A 284 -15.00 -1.69 15.09
N ILE A 285 -14.28 -0.56 15.05
CA ILE A 285 -14.61 0.57 14.16
C ILE A 285 -14.51 0.13 12.70
N LEU A 286 -13.48 -0.65 12.32
CA LEU A 286 -13.29 -1.18 10.97
C LEU A 286 -14.52 -1.98 10.53
N LEU A 287 -15.01 -2.90 11.38
CA LEU A 287 -16.19 -3.72 11.10
C LEU A 287 -17.45 -2.86 10.94
N VAL A 288 -17.72 -1.99 11.92
CA VAL A 288 -18.94 -1.15 11.91
C VAL A 288 -18.91 -0.18 10.72
N ALA A 289 -17.78 0.49 10.47
CA ALA A 289 -17.64 1.41 9.36
C ALA A 289 -17.77 0.70 8.00
N SER A 290 -17.24 -0.54 7.85
CA SER A 290 -17.40 -1.33 6.62
C SER A 290 -18.88 -1.60 6.31
N ALA A 291 -19.70 -1.93 7.31
CA ALA A 291 -21.13 -2.11 7.11
C ALA A 291 -21.86 -0.79 6.81
N LEU A 292 -21.51 0.29 7.53
CA LEU A 292 -22.15 1.60 7.37
C LEU A 292 -21.87 2.26 6.02
N ILE A 293 -20.74 1.97 5.35
CA ILE A 293 -20.46 2.48 4.00
C ILE A 293 -21.53 2.03 3.02
N PHE A 294 -21.85 0.75 2.97
CA PHE A 294 -22.83 0.22 2.04
C PHE A 294 -24.26 0.66 2.40
N TYR A 295 -24.56 0.77 3.70
CA TYR A 295 -25.81 1.37 4.15
C TYR A 295 -25.96 2.82 3.66
N SER A 296 -24.91 3.66 3.80
CA SER A 296 -24.95 5.05 3.36
C SER A 296 -25.06 5.19 1.83
N LEU A 297 -24.44 4.31 1.06
CA LEU A 297 -24.57 4.26 -0.40
C LEU A 297 -26.01 3.90 -0.81
N ASN A 298 -26.62 2.89 -0.19
CA ASN A 298 -28.00 2.47 -0.48
C ASN A 298 -29.04 3.53 -0.12
N GLN A 299 -28.75 4.38 0.87
CA GLN A 299 -29.61 5.51 1.23
C GLN A 299 -29.31 6.79 0.42
N SER A 300 -28.37 6.76 -0.52
CA SER A 300 -27.89 7.95 -1.26
C SER A 300 -27.48 9.09 -0.33
N TRP A 301 -26.95 8.76 0.86
CA TRP A 301 -26.57 9.75 1.87
C TRP A 301 -25.07 10.10 1.72
N ALA A 302 -24.78 11.00 0.77
CA ALA A 302 -23.42 11.37 0.38
C ALA A 302 -22.57 11.90 1.56
N THR A 303 -23.11 12.76 2.42
CA THR A 303 -22.39 13.27 3.60
C THR A 303 -22.07 12.16 4.60
N GLY A 304 -23.03 11.27 4.87
CA GLY A 304 -22.81 10.12 5.74
C GLY A 304 -21.75 9.17 5.18
N PHE A 305 -21.78 8.93 3.87
CA PHE A 305 -20.77 8.14 3.18
C PHE A 305 -19.35 8.70 3.43
N LEU A 306 -19.12 10.01 3.22
CA LEU A 306 -17.81 10.63 3.43
C LEU A 306 -17.36 10.57 4.91
N LEU A 307 -18.26 10.79 5.86
CA LEU A 307 -17.94 10.67 7.30
C LEU A 307 -17.53 9.25 7.68
N VAL A 308 -18.25 8.25 7.16
CA VAL A 308 -17.94 6.84 7.40
C VAL A 308 -16.62 6.44 6.74
N VAL A 309 -16.32 6.94 5.53
CA VAL A 309 -15.03 6.73 4.85
C VAL A 309 -13.86 7.31 5.67
N ALA A 310 -14.03 8.52 6.23
CA ALA A 310 -13.03 9.12 7.10
C ALA A 310 -12.79 8.28 8.37
N LEU A 311 -13.88 7.83 9.01
CA LEU A 311 -13.81 6.95 10.19
C LEU A 311 -13.12 5.63 9.86
N LEU A 312 -13.41 5.07 8.69
CA LEU A 312 -12.75 3.86 8.19
C LEU A 312 -11.24 4.09 7.99
N GLY A 313 -10.85 5.27 7.48
CA GLY A 313 -9.45 5.66 7.37
C GLY A 313 -8.73 5.69 8.71
N VAL A 314 -9.36 6.25 9.76
CA VAL A 314 -8.85 6.23 11.14
C VAL A 314 -8.66 4.79 11.62
N ALA A 315 -9.67 3.92 11.42
CA ALA A 315 -9.60 2.52 11.83
C ALA A 315 -8.47 1.77 11.08
N ASN A 316 -8.35 2.02 9.79
CA ASN A 316 -7.34 1.42 8.93
C ASN A 316 -5.90 1.77 9.39
N GLY A 317 -5.62 3.06 9.60
CA GLY A 317 -4.33 3.52 10.13
C GLY A 317 -4.05 2.99 11.53
N GLY A 318 -5.09 2.87 12.34
CA GLY A 318 -5.02 2.26 13.67
C GLY A 318 -4.65 0.79 13.64
N CYS A 319 -5.26 0.01 12.77
CA CYS A 319 -4.95 -1.39 12.55
C CYS A 319 -3.50 -1.58 12.10
N CYS A 320 -3.03 -0.78 11.15
CA CYS A 320 -1.66 -0.83 10.66
C CYS A 320 -0.65 -0.46 11.78
N THR A 321 -0.84 0.67 12.45
CA THR A 321 0.10 1.14 13.46
C THR A 321 0.16 0.21 14.68
N ALA A 322 -0.99 -0.13 15.25
CA ALA A 322 -1.04 -0.97 16.44
C ALA A 322 -0.75 -2.44 16.11
N GLY A 323 -1.14 -2.92 14.92
CA GLY A 323 -0.83 -4.25 14.41
C GLY A 323 0.67 -4.48 14.22
N LEU A 324 1.39 -3.49 13.69
CA LEU A 324 2.85 -3.55 13.60
C LEU A 324 3.48 -3.47 14.98
N LYS A 325 3.05 -2.52 15.80
CA LYS A 325 3.59 -2.29 17.16
C LYS A 325 3.51 -3.54 18.02
N ILE A 326 2.35 -4.24 18.06
CA ILE A 326 2.16 -5.40 18.93
C ILE A 326 3.11 -6.55 18.58
N VAL A 327 3.57 -6.61 17.33
CA VAL A 327 4.48 -7.67 16.86
C VAL A 327 5.93 -7.29 17.08
N ILE A 328 6.32 -6.02 16.81
CA ILE A 328 7.73 -5.63 16.81
C ILE A 328 8.27 -5.22 18.17
N GLN A 329 7.40 -4.90 19.15
CA GLN A 329 7.82 -4.42 20.47
C GLN A 329 8.75 -5.41 21.20
N ASP A 330 8.55 -6.72 20.99
CA ASP A 330 9.30 -7.80 21.65
C ASP A 330 10.31 -8.48 20.69
N THR A 331 10.59 -7.88 19.52
CA THR A 331 11.61 -8.38 18.57
C THR A 331 13.00 -7.86 18.92
N THR A 332 14.02 -8.71 18.74
CA THR A 332 15.41 -8.27 18.68
C THR A 332 15.69 -7.50 17.39
N LEU A 333 16.81 -6.77 17.33
CA LEU A 333 17.20 -6.04 16.11
C LEU A 333 17.38 -6.98 14.89
N GLU A 334 17.89 -8.17 15.13
CA GLU A 334 18.10 -9.20 14.07
C GLU A 334 16.79 -9.79 13.54
N GLU A 335 15.82 -10.01 14.41
CA GLU A 335 14.51 -10.57 14.07
C GLU A 335 13.57 -9.56 13.40
N ARG A 336 13.76 -8.27 13.70
CA ARG A 336 12.82 -7.19 13.33
C ARG A 336 12.57 -7.12 11.83
N ALA A 337 13.62 -7.18 11.02
CA ALA A 337 13.48 -7.07 9.55
C ALA A 337 12.67 -8.23 8.96
N GLY A 338 12.93 -9.47 9.39
CA GLY A 338 12.20 -10.65 8.93
C GLY A 338 10.72 -10.62 9.36
N THR A 339 10.46 -10.18 10.58
CA THR A 339 9.11 -10.07 11.14
C THR A 339 8.29 -8.98 10.45
N ILE A 340 8.88 -7.82 10.18
CA ILE A 340 8.25 -6.73 9.41
C ILE A 340 7.92 -7.22 7.99
N GLY A 341 8.86 -7.88 7.32
CA GLY A 341 8.64 -8.44 5.99
C GLY A 341 7.47 -9.43 5.96
N ALA A 342 7.35 -10.29 6.98
CA ALA A 342 6.23 -11.22 7.10
C ALA A 342 4.88 -10.50 7.30
N ILE A 343 4.83 -9.41 8.06
CA ILE A 343 3.61 -8.58 8.22
C ILE A 343 3.22 -7.95 6.90
N TYR A 344 4.15 -7.34 6.15
CA TYR A 344 3.84 -6.75 4.85
C TYR A 344 3.43 -7.80 3.81
N LEU A 345 4.05 -8.99 3.83
CA LEU A 345 3.58 -10.09 2.99
C LEU A 345 2.13 -10.47 3.32
N SER A 346 1.79 -10.57 4.62
CA SER A 346 0.41 -10.81 5.06
C SER A 346 -0.55 -9.72 4.58
N ALA A 347 -0.12 -8.45 4.57
CA ALA A 347 -0.89 -7.33 4.07
C ALA A 347 -1.16 -7.42 2.56
N TYR A 348 -0.14 -7.70 1.75
CA TYR A 348 -0.32 -7.88 0.30
C TYR A 348 -1.20 -9.08 -0.04
N VAL A 349 -1.02 -10.21 0.65
CA VAL A 349 -1.89 -11.39 0.51
C VAL A 349 -3.33 -11.03 0.91
N GLY A 350 -3.48 -10.33 2.04
CA GLY A 350 -4.77 -9.85 2.55
C GLY A 350 -5.48 -8.86 1.61
N SER A 351 -4.72 -8.10 0.82
CA SER A 351 -5.27 -7.25 -0.25
C SER A 351 -5.64 -8.07 -1.48
N GLY A 352 -4.83 -9.05 -1.84
CA GLY A 352 -5.04 -9.87 -3.05
C GLY A 352 -6.21 -10.84 -2.94
N ILE A 353 -6.38 -11.51 -1.79
CA ILE A 353 -7.41 -12.55 -1.61
C ILE A 353 -8.84 -12.03 -1.85
N PRO A 354 -9.31 -10.92 -1.23
CA PRO A 354 -10.65 -10.43 -1.49
C PRO A 354 -10.88 -10.10 -2.96
N ASN A 355 -9.90 -9.48 -3.61
CA ASN A 355 -9.99 -9.16 -5.03
C ASN A 355 -9.99 -10.42 -5.92
N LEU A 356 -9.22 -11.44 -5.55
CA LEU A 356 -9.26 -12.72 -6.25
C LEU A 356 -10.64 -13.39 -6.13
N VAL A 357 -11.26 -13.33 -4.95
CA VAL A 357 -12.62 -13.85 -4.74
C VAL A 357 -13.62 -13.09 -5.61
N ILE A 358 -13.56 -11.76 -5.63
CA ILE A 358 -14.42 -10.92 -6.49
C ILE A 358 -14.22 -11.26 -7.96
N GLY A 359 -12.97 -11.42 -8.39
CA GLY A 359 -12.64 -11.82 -9.76
C GLY A 359 -13.23 -13.18 -10.17
N GLN A 360 -13.56 -14.06 -9.22
CA GLN A 360 -14.22 -15.35 -9.48
C GLN A 360 -15.75 -15.25 -9.44
N LEU A 361 -16.33 -14.22 -8.81
CA LEU A 361 -17.78 -14.04 -8.74
C LEU A 361 -18.40 -13.60 -10.08
N GLY A 362 -17.57 -13.09 -11.00
CA GLY A 362 -17.97 -12.75 -12.35
C GLY A 362 -18.62 -11.37 -12.52
N LYS A 363 -19.04 -11.10 -13.75
CA LYS A 363 -19.46 -9.77 -14.23
C LYS A 363 -20.71 -9.19 -13.56
N THR A 364 -21.54 -10.03 -12.94
CA THR A 364 -22.85 -9.65 -12.39
C THR A 364 -22.81 -9.30 -10.90
N THR A 365 -21.60 -9.19 -10.31
CA THR A 365 -21.46 -8.89 -8.88
C THR A 365 -21.95 -7.48 -8.56
N SER A 366 -23.01 -7.39 -7.74
CA SER A 366 -23.56 -6.11 -7.30
C SER A 366 -22.71 -5.47 -6.20
N MET A 367 -22.83 -4.15 -6.02
CA MET A 367 -22.18 -3.43 -4.91
C MET A 367 -22.65 -3.93 -3.55
N ASP A 368 -23.91 -4.39 -3.42
CA ASP A 368 -24.41 -5.01 -2.19
C ASP A 368 -23.68 -6.31 -1.86
N THR A 369 -23.45 -7.16 -2.87
CA THR A 369 -22.68 -8.41 -2.69
C THR A 369 -21.24 -8.10 -2.28
N LEU A 370 -20.60 -7.10 -2.89
CA LEU A 370 -19.27 -6.63 -2.50
C LEU A 370 -19.29 -6.11 -1.06
N GLY A 371 -20.32 -5.37 -0.69
CA GLY A 371 -20.52 -4.84 0.65
C GLY A 371 -20.60 -5.93 1.72
N ILE A 372 -21.40 -6.94 1.48
CA ILE A 372 -21.51 -8.10 2.37
C ILE A 372 -20.16 -8.80 2.49
N GLY A 373 -19.46 -9.03 1.37
CA GLY A 373 -18.17 -9.70 1.34
C GLY A 373 -17.10 -8.95 2.14
N TYR A 374 -16.97 -7.63 1.96
CA TYR A 374 -16.00 -6.82 2.70
C TYR A 374 -16.37 -6.59 4.17
N THR A 375 -17.66 -6.53 4.49
CA THR A 375 -18.12 -6.53 5.90
C THR A 375 -17.76 -7.85 6.58
N PHE A 376 -17.96 -8.98 5.90
CA PHE A 376 -17.55 -10.30 6.40
C PHE A 376 -16.01 -10.39 6.55
N TRP A 377 -15.26 -9.84 5.61
CA TRP A 377 -13.80 -9.75 5.72
C TRP A 377 -13.35 -9.00 6.96
N SER A 378 -13.96 -7.84 7.22
CA SER A 378 -13.72 -7.05 8.43
C SER A 378 -14.14 -7.79 9.70
N PHE A 379 -15.21 -8.57 9.65
CA PHE A 379 -15.66 -9.44 10.75
C PHE A 379 -14.64 -10.53 11.06
N LEU A 380 -14.02 -11.15 10.06
CA LEU A 380 -12.97 -12.15 10.29
C LEU A 380 -11.76 -11.51 11.02
N ALA A 381 -11.32 -10.33 10.60
CA ALA A 381 -10.25 -9.60 11.29
C ALA A 381 -10.64 -9.27 12.74
N PHE A 382 -11.86 -8.78 12.95
CA PHE A 382 -12.42 -8.50 14.28
C PHE A 382 -12.42 -9.76 15.16
N ALA A 383 -12.96 -10.87 14.66
CA ALA A 383 -13.09 -12.13 15.41
C ALA A 383 -11.72 -12.70 15.80
N ILE A 384 -10.76 -12.70 14.85
CA ILE A 384 -9.40 -13.22 15.11
C ILE A 384 -8.68 -12.32 16.14
N VAL A 385 -8.71 -10.99 15.97
CA VAL A 385 -8.03 -10.08 16.91
C VAL A 385 -8.60 -10.18 18.32
N HIS A 386 -9.94 -10.14 18.48
CA HIS A 386 -10.57 -10.24 19.79
C HIS A 386 -10.38 -11.61 20.43
N GLY A 387 -10.59 -12.68 19.66
CA GLY A 387 -10.44 -14.05 20.13
C GLY A 387 -9.01 -14.36 20.57
N MET A 388 -8.03 -13.99 19.76
CA MET A 388 -6.62 -14.20 20.09
C MET A 388 -6.15 -13.36 21.29
N LEU A 389 -6.54 -12.09 21.38
CA LEU A 389 -6.20 -11.24 22.53
C LEU A 389 -6.88 -11.73 23.81
N PHE A 390 -8.10 -12.27 23.73
CA PHE A 390 -8.77 -12.89 24.85
C PHE A 390 -8.04 -14.18 25.30
N TRP A 391 -7.70 -15.04 24.36
CA TRP A 391 -6.97 -16.29 24.64
C TRP A 391 -5.57 -16.04 25.22
N ILE A 392 -4.81 -15.09 24.68
CA ILE A 392 -3.49 -14.69 25.22
C ILE A 392 -3.65 -14.21 26.67
N ARG A 393 -4.68 -13.41 26.96
CA ARG A 393 -4.93 -12.91 28.32
C ARG A 393 -5.25 -14.05 29.31
N GLN A 394 -5.93 -15.09 28.89
CA GLN A 394 -6.24 -16.23 29.76
C GLN A 394 -5.04 -17.15 29.98
N THR A 395 -4.18 -17.31 28.99
CA THR A 395 -3.04 -18.25 29.01
C THR A 395 -1.74 -17.61 29.51
N ALA A 396 -1.65 -16.28 29.59
CA ALA A 396 -0.46 -15.58 30.07
C ALA A 396 -0.30 -15.71 31.60
N SER A 397 0.94 -15.89 32.06
CA SER A 397 1.30 -15.75 33.47
C SER A 397 1.06 -14.31 33.94
N ASP A 398 0.99 -14.04 35.24
CA ASP A 398 0.68 -12.70 35.76
C ASP A 398 1.74 -11.65 35.36
N THR A 399 2.95 -12.07 35.07
CA THR A 399 4.03 -11.22 34.55
C THR A 399 3.81 -10.84 33.08
N GLU A 400 3.34 -11.76 32.24
CA GLU A 400 3.05 -11.52 30.83
C GLU A 400 1.77 -10.70 30.64
N LYS A 401 0.78 -10.84 31.54
CA LYS A 401 -0.46 -10.04 31.49
C LYS A 401 -0.21 -8.54 31.55
N LYS A 402 0.79 -8.11 32.35
CA LYS A 402 1.17 -6.69 32.47
C LYS A 402 1.82 -6.12 31.21
N ALA A 403 2.49 -6.93 30.42
CA ALA A 403 3.13 -6.50 29.18
C ALA A 403 2.14 -6.37 28.01
N VAL A 404 1.06 -7.16 27.97
CA VAL A 404 0.07 -7.20 26.88
C VAL A 404 -1.13 -6.27 27.14
N LEU A 405 -1.40 -5.91 28.38
CA LEU A 405 -2.50 -5.00 28.80
C LEU A 405 -2.07 -3.54 28.82
#